data_d0effcbe39cba2e0a273e1f0073832a7
#
_entry.id   d0effcbe39cba2e0a273e1f0073832a7
#
_cell.length_a   1.000
_cell.length_b   1.000
_cell.length_c   1.000
_cell.angle_alpha   90.00
_cell.angle_beta   90.00
_cell.angle_gamma   90.00
#
_symmetry.space_group_name_H-M   'P 1'
#
loop_
_entity.id
_entity.type
_entity.pdbx_description
1 polymer ?
#
loop_
_entity_poly.entity_id
_entity_poly.type
_entity_poly.pdbx_seq_one_letter_code
_entity_poly.pdbx_strand_id
1 'polypeptide(L)'
;STNNGTTSSNITITDAAGGDVTVTPSTTGSLVVQGNSTQAGKIKLYNDTDATTYFASFQPGTLTEDTAYVLPTADAGTSGDALTSNASGTLSWTTMSGGTSWQAVEAGATMTAVAGEGYFINTTSNACTATLPAGTIGDEVNFIDYAGTFDTNNLTVAANGSEKIHASTDDLTVAVERAGFTLVFTDSTQGWLLKDK
;
A
#
# COMPACT_ATOMS: atom_id res chain seq x y z
N SER A 1 11.10 -8.62 45.89
CA SER A 1 12.49 -8.35 46.25
C SER A 1 12.96 -7.12 45.49
N THR A 2 13.21 -6.01 46.17
CA THR A 2 13.84 -4.83 45.55
C THR A 2 15.35 -5.07 45.57
N ASN A 3 15.95 -5.25 44.37
CA ASN A 3 17.41 -5.27 44.24
C ASN A 3 17.92 -3.83 44.14
N ASN A 4 18.56 -3.33 45.18
CA ASN A 4 19.19 -2.01 45.24
C ASN A 4 20.72 -2.15 44.93
N GLY A 5 21.09 -2.81 43.89
CA GLY A 5 22.50 -3.05 43.56
C GLY A 5 22.82 -3.00 42.09
N THR A 6 24.10 -2.91 41.81
CA THR A 6 24.72 -2.83 40.48
C THR A 6 24.71 -4.17 39.69
N THR A 7 23.97 -5.16 40.17
CA THR A 7 23.92 -6.50 39.56
C THR A 7 22.59 -6.71 38.82
N SER A 8 22.65 -7.39 37.68
CA SER A 8 21.48 -7.78 36.89
C SER A 8 20.55 -8.69 37.71
N SER A 9 19.28 -8.34 37.77
CA SER A 9 18.24 -9.21 38.33
C SER A 9 17.52 -9.92 37.20
N ASN A 10 17.53 -11.24 37.23
CA ASN A 10 16.81 -12.07 36.27
C ASN A 10 15.62 -12.74 36.97
N ILE A 11 14.47 -12.76 36.31
CA ILE A 11 13.42 -13.72 36.57
C ILE A 11 13.62 -14.82 35.54
N THR A 12 14.11 -15.97 35.97
CA THR A 12 14.26 -17.14 35.12
C THR A 12 13.11 -18.09 35.42
N ILE A 13 12.31 -18.38 34.41
CA ILE A 13 11.27 -19.41 34.48
C ILE A 13 11.77 -20.52 33.58
N THR A 14 12.08 -21.67 34.18
CA THR A 14 12.55 -22.85 33.46
C THR A 14 11.42 -23.88 33.45
N ASP A 15 10.93 -24.19 32.26
CA ASP A 15 9.97 -25.27 32.04
C ASP A 15 10.63 -26.34 31.16
N ALA A 16 10.57 -27.59 31.59
CA ALA A 16 11.14 -28.70 30.86
C ALA A 16 10.24 -29.24 29.73
N ALA A 17 9.03 -28.75 29.62
CA ALA A 17 7.99 -29.29 28.73
C ALA A 17 7.38 -28.28 27.72
N GLY A 18 7.96 -27.09 27.55
CA GLY A 18 7.48 -26.10 26.58
C GLY A 18 6.21 -25.38 26.99
N GLY A 19 6.08 -25.02 28.28
CA GLY A 19 4.94 -24.25 28.79
C GLY A 19 5.05 -22.75 28.53
N ASP A 20 3.91 -22.08 28.50
CA ASP A 20 3.81 -20.63 28.32
C ASP A 20 4.06 -19.88 29.64
N VAL A 21 4.69 -18.71 29.56
CA VAL A 21 4.73 -17.74 30.65
C VAL A 21 3.59 -16.76 30.52
N THR A 22 2.55 -16.94 31.31
CA THR A 22 1.40 -16.04 31.30
C THR A 22 1.53 -14.95 32.36
N VAL A 23 1.51 -13.69 31.93
CA VAL A 23 1.41 -12.52 32.83
C VAL A 23 0.01 -11.96 32.71
N THR A 24 -0.82 -12.18 33.75
CA THR A 24 -2.20 -11.68 33.77
C THR A 24 -2.30 -10.51 34.73
N PRO A 25 -2.41 -9.26 34.24
CA PRO A 25 -2.67 -8.13 35.10
C PRO A 25 -4.07 -8.19 35.71
N SER A 26 -4.25 -7.73 36.93
CA SER A 26 -5.59 -7.59 37.54
C SER A 26 -6.31 -6.37 36.96
N THR A 27 -7.53 -6.52 36.53
CA THR A 27 -8.51 -5.51 36.10
C THR A 27 -8.04 -4.40 35.17
N THR A 28 -6.99 -3.63 35.47
CA THR A 28 -6.51 -2.47 34.67
C THR A 28 -4.99 -2.40 34.54
N GLY A 29 -4.29 -3.47 34.92
CA GLY A 29 -2.82 -3.51 34.85
C GLY A 29 -2.27 -3.75 33.43
N SER A 30 -1.01 -3.44 33.26
CA SER A 30 -0.25 -3.71 32.01
C SER A 30 1.10 -4.36 32.32
N LEU A 31 1.66 -5.06 31.34
CA LEU A 31 3.07 -5.43 31.39
C LEU A 31 3.92 -4.22 31.02
N VAL A 32 4.65 -3.67 31.98
CA VAL A 32 5.54 -2.52 31.76
C VAL A 32 6.97 -3.00 31.56
N VAL A 33 7.55 -2.72 30.39
CA VAL A 33 8.96 -2.93 30.09
C VAL A 33 9.67 -1.57 30.13
N GLN A 34 10.18 -1.21 31.29
CA GLN A 34 10.76 0.10 31.53
C GLN A 34 12.27 0.10 31.23
N GLY A 35 12.72 1.16 30.58
CA GLY A 35 14.14 1.46 30.42
C GLY A 35 14.76 2.15 31.64
N ASN A 36 15.94 2.68 31.47
CA ASN A 36 16.62 3.53 32.47
C ASN A 36 16.99 4.89 31.84
N SER A 37 17.76 5.71 32.57
CA SER A 37 18.13 7.06 32.13
C SER A 37 18.96 7.11 30.83
N THR A 38 19.50 6.00 30.37
CA THR A 38 20.40 5.92 29.20
C THR A 38 19.89 5.00 28.09
N GLN A 39 18.92 4.13 28.38
CA GLN A 39 18.39 3.15 27.42
C GLN A 39 16.86 3.01 27.52
N ALA A 40 16.21 2.99 26.39
CA ALA A 40 14.78 2.65 26.29
C ALA A 40 14.52 1.21 26.74
N GLY A 41 13.33 0.96 27.29
CA GLY A 41 12.86 -0.40 27.52
C GLY A 41 12.73 -1.15 26.20
N LYS A 42 13.02 -2.45 26.19
CA LYS A 42 12.92 -3.27 24.98
C LYS A 42 12.48 -4.70 25.28
N ILE A 43 11.74 -5.27 24.35
CA ILE A 43 11.42 -6.70 24.31
C ILE A 43 12.35 -7.33 23.28
N LYS A 44 13.09 -8.37 23.69
CA LYS A 44 13.99 -9.14 22.81
C LYS A 44 13.41 -10.51 22.55
N LEU A 45 13.38 -10.92 21.30
CA LEU A 45 12.97 -12.24 20.85
C LEU A 45 14.19 -12.92 20.22
N TYR A 46 14.64 -14.00 20.81
CA TYR A 46 15.77 -14.79 20.32
C TYR A 46 15.26 -15.90 19.39
N ASN A 47 16.03 -16.22 18.36
CA ASN A 47 15.63 -17.24 17.38
C ASN A 47 15.88 -18.68 17.86
N ASP A 48 16.81 -18.87 18.81
CA ASP A 48 17.17 -20.16 19.35
C ASP A 48 17.78 -20.05 20.76
N THR A 49 18.25 -21.17 21.29
CA THR A 49 18.80 -21.31 22.65
C THR A 49 20.33 -21.33 22.67
N ASP A 50 21.02 -21.24 21.53
CA ASP A 50 22.46 -21.23 21.52
C ASP A 50 23.04 -19.84 21.81
N ALA A 51 24.26 -19.81 22.32
CA ALA A 51 24.85 -18.61 22.92
C ALA A 51 25.39 -17.58 21.92
N THR A 52 25.27 -17.79 20.62
CA THR A 52 25.83 -16.91 19.58
C THR A 52 24.79 -15.97 18.95
N THR A 53 23.82 -15.85 19.40
CA THR A 53 22.44 -15.39 19.46
C THR A 53 22.14 -14.09 18.75
N TYR A 54 21.50 -14.22 17.64
CA TYR A 54 20.77 -13.14 17.01
C TYR A 54 19.40 -12.97 17.65
N PHE A 55 18.92 -11.74 17.75
CA PHE A 55 17.59 -11.43 18.26
C PHE A 55 16.91 -10.35 17.45
N ALA A 56 15.60 -10.39 17.39
CA ALA A 56 14.78 -9.25 17.03
C ALA A 56 14.36 -8.48 18.31
N SER A 57 14.19 -7.17 18.24
CA SER A 57 13.70 -6.41 19.39
C SER A 57 12.67 -5.35 19.00
N PHE A 58 11.73 -5.12 19.91
CA PHE A 58 10.83 -3.98 19.88
C PHE A 58 11.26 -2.99 20.95
N GLN A 59 11.52 -1.75 20.57
CA GLN A 59 11.84 -0.67 21.48
C GLN A 59 11.36 0.67 20.92
N PRO A 60 10.93 1.63 21.74
CA PRO A 60 10.60 2.95 21.28
C PRO A 60 11.88 3.71 20.87
N GLY A 61 11.73 4.64 19.92
CA GLY A 61 12.70 5.70 19.67
C GLY A 61 12.69 6.75 20.79
N THR A 62 13.32 7.90 20.54
CA THR A 62 13.17 9.06 21.43
C THR A 62 11.78 9.64 21.25
N LEU A 63 10.93 9.51 22.25
CA LEU A 63 9.57 10.03 22.25
C LEU A 63 9.55 11.42 22.91
N THR A 64 8.70 12.30 22.41
CA THR A 64 8.41 13.63 22.97
C THR A 64 7.03 13.66 23.62
N GLU A 65 6.23 12.63 23.43
CA GLU A 65 4.88 12.43 23.99
C GLU A 65 4.55 10.93 24.08
N ASP A 66 3.50 10.60 24.79
CA ASP A 66 3.00 9.22 24.86
C ASP A 66 2.43 8.81 23.50
N THR A 67 2.94 7.71 22.96
CA THR A 67 2.48 7.15 21.69
C THR A 67 1.89 5.76 21.93
N ALA A 68 0.63 5.57 21.57
CA ALA A 68 -0.04 4.28 21.62
C ALA A 68 -0.33 3.78 20.20
N TYR A 69 0.01 2.52 19.92
CA TYR A 69 -0.36 1.85 18.68
C TYR A 69 -1.45 0.81 18.97
N VAL A 70 -2.59 0.98 18.33
CA VAL A 70 -3.71 0.03 18.42
C VAL A 70 -3.62 -0.93 17.24
N LEU A 71 -3.38 -2.20 17.53
CA LEU A 71 -3.26 -3.25 16.50
C LEU A 71 -4.62 -3.55 15.85
N PRO A 72 -4.62 -4.02 14.58
CA PRO A 72 -5.84 -4.50 13.94
C PRO A 72 -6.46 -5.66 14.70
N THR A 73 -7.77 -5.80 14.63
CA THR A 73 -8.53 -6.88 15.28
C THR A 73 -8.50 -8.20 14.50
N ALA A 74 -7.97 -8.20 13.30
CA ALA A 74 -7.85 -9.38 12.41
C ALA A 74 -6.53 -9.33 11.65
N ASP A 75 -6.13 -10.45 11.09
CA ASP A 75 -5.00 -10.56 10.18
C ASP A 75 -5.29 -9.89 8.83
N ALA A 76 -4.24 -9.70 8.00
CA ALA A 76 -4.37 -9.18 6.65
C ALA A 76 -5.33 -10.01 5.81
N GLY A 77 -6.26 -9.35 5.11
CA GLY A 77 -7.21 -10.02 4.22
C GLY A 77 -6.60 -10.48 2.90
N THR A 78 -5.49 -9.88 2.50
CA THR A 78 -4.79 -10.15 1.24
C THR A 78 -3.29 -10.28 1.49
N SER A 79 -2.66 -11.26 0.83
CA SER A 79 -1.20 -11.41 0.88
C SER A 79 -0.53 -10.19 0.24
N GLY A 80 0.42 -9.60 0.94
CA GLY A 80 1.13 -8.39 0.51
C GLY A 80 0.58 -7.08 1.08
N ASP A 81 -0.48 -7.13 1.88
CA ASP A 81 -0.93 -5.97 2.64
C ASP A 81 0.15 -5.49 3.61
N ALA A 82 0.29 -4.18 3.75
CA ALA A 82 1.19 -3.55 4.70
C ALA A 82 0.45 -3.05 5.95
N LEU A 83 1.12 -3.15 7.09
CA LEU A 83 0.62 -2.55 8.32
C LEU A 83 0.90 -1.05 8.30
N THR A 84 -0.13 -0.22 8.21
CA THR A 84 -0.05 1.23 8.12
C THR A 84 -0.67 1.91 9.32
N SER A 85 -0.26 3.15 9.62
CA SER A 85 -0.81 3.99 10.68
C SER A 85 -1.60 5.15 10.11
N ASN A 86 -2.73 5.48 10.72
CA ASN A 86 -3.58 6.63 10.35
C ASN A 86 -3.14 7.98 10.96
N ALA A 87 -1.91 8.12 11.38
CA ALA A 87 -1.36 9.29 12.09
C ALA A 87 -1.95 9.53 13.51
N SER A 88 -2.91 8.73 13.96
CA SER A 88 -3.46 8.76 15.33
C SER A 88 -3.15 7.47 16.12
N GLY A 89 -2.19 6.68 15.60
CA GLY A 89 -1.73 5.44 16.24
C GLY A 89 -2.59 4.21 15.97
N THR A 90 -3.73 4.31 15.30
CA THR A 90 -4.48 3.12 14.88
C THR A 90 -3.80 2.49 13.68
N LEU A 91 -3.46 1.21 13.82
CA LEU A 91 -2.86 0.41 12.76
C LEU A 91 -3.93 -0.37 12.00
N SER A 92 -3.78 -0.45 10.69
CA SER A 92 -4.66 -1.21 9.81
C SER A 92 -3.87 -1.87 8.69
N TRP A 93 -4.38 -2.97 8.16
CA TRP A 93 -3.84 -3.58 6.97
C TRP A 93 -4.30 -2.79 5.74
N THR A 94 -3.36 -2.45 4.87
CA THR A 94 -3.61 -1.67 3.66
C THR A 94 -2.97 -2.37 2.47
N THR A 95 -3.75 -2.61 1.44
CA THR A 95 -3.22 -3.14 0.18
C THR A 95 -2.30 -2.09 -0.45
N MET A 96 -1.05 -2.46 -0.65
CA MET A 96 -0.08 -1.59 -1.30
C MET A 96 -0.18 -1.77 -2.81
N SER A 97 -0.77 -0.80 -3.50
CA SER A 97 -0.70 -0.76 -4.97
C SER A 97 0.72 -0.39 -5.38
N GLY A 98 1.51 -1.38 -5.70
CA GLY A 98 2.86 -1.21 -6.24
C GLY A 98 2.84 -1.17 -7.77
N GLY A 99 2.64 -0.01 -8.38
CA GLY A 99 2.65 0.15 -9.83
C GLY A 99 1.27 -0.05 -10.49
N THR A 100 1.27 -0.13 -11.84
CA THR A 100 0.05 -0.32 -12.65
C THR A 100 -0.54 -1.71 -12.45
N SER A 101 -1.82 -1.79 -12.09
CA SER A 101 -2.58 -3.05 -12.05
C SER A 101 -3.05 -3.40 -13.47
N TRP A 102 -2.34 -4.29 -14.15
CA TRP A 102 -2.66 -4.69 -15.52
C TRP A 102 -3.87 -5.61 -15.58
N GLN A 103 -4.85 -5.25 -16.42
CA GLN A 103 -6.09 -5.95 -16.62
C GLN A 103 -5.99 -6.97 -17.77
N ALA A 104 -6.98 -7.85 -17.87
CA ALA A 104 -7.11 -8.74 -19.01
C ALA A 104 -7.29 -7.95 -20.32
N VAL A 105 -7.02 -8.60 -21.48
CA VAL A 105 -7.19 -7.95 -22.77
C VAL A 105 -8.65 -7.52 -22.98
N GLU A 106 -8.85 -6.22 -23.20
CA GLU A 106 -10.15 -5.63 -23.50
C GLU A 106 -10.38 -5.60 -25.02
N ALA A 107 -11.49 -6.18 -25.48
CA ALA A 107 -11.86 -6.25 -26.89
C ALA A 107 -13.27 -5.70 -27.16
N GLY A 108 -13.89 -5.06 -26.17
CA GLY A 108 -15.20 -4.41 -26.29
C GLY A 108 -15.14 -3.10 -27.07
N ALA A 109 -16.29 -2.69 -27.62
CA ALA A 109 -16.40 -1.38 -28.26
C ALA A 109 -16.40 -0.21 -27.25
N THR A 110 -16.68 -0.49 -26.00
CA THR A 110 -16.67 0.49 -24.91
C THR A 110 -16.17 -0.14 -23.61
N MET A 111 -15.44 0.67 -22.83
CA MET A 111 -15.02 0.30 -21.48
C MET A 111 -14.98 1.52 -20.56
N THR A 112 -14.95 1.29 -19.25
CA THR A 112 -14.67 2.31 -18.25
C THR A 112 -13.35 1.98 -17.57
N ALA A 113 -12.41 2.90 -17.62
CA ALA A 113 -11.11 2.74 -16.96
C ALA A 113 -11.18 3.07 -15.47
N VAL A 114 -10.25 2.51 -14.71
CA VAL A 114 -10.10 2.74 -13.25
C VAL A 114 -8.71 3.31 -13.00
N ALA A 115 -8.60 4.26 -12.07
CA ALA A 115 -7.32 4.85 -11.67
C ALA A 115 -6.36 3.77 -11.10
N GLY A 116 -5.09 3.83 -11.47
CA GLY A 116 -4.07 2.86 -11.09
C GLY A 116 -4.03 1.60 -11.97
N GLU A 117 -4.91 1.48 -12.95
CA GLU A 117 -4.98 0.32 -13.84
C GLU A 117 -4.34 0.56 -15.20
N GLY A 118 -3.94 -0.56 -15.84
CA GLY A 118 -3.43 -0.61 -17.20
C GLY A 118 -4.21 -1.59 -18.07
N TYR A 119 -4.45 -1.23 -19.31
CA TYR A 119 -5.31 -1.95 -20.22
C TYR A 119 -4.60 -2.30 -21.52
N PHE A 120 -4.71 -3.56 -21.92
CA PHE A 120 -4.35 -4.04 -23.24
C PHE A 120 -5.58 -3.97 -24.14
N ILE A 121 -5.65 -2.99 -25.04
CA ILE A 121 -6.83 -2.75 -25.87
C ILE A 121 -6.65 -3.46 -27.23
N ASN A 122 -7.58 -4.35 -27.54
CA ASN A 122 -7.60 -5.09 -28.80
C ASN A 122 -8.70 -4.53 -29.71
N THR A 123 -8.31 -3.72 -30.69
CA THR A 123 -9.22 -3.13 -31.66
C THR A 123 -9.26 -3.87 -33.01
N THR A 124 -8.82 -5.14 -33.04
CA THR A 124 -8.82 -5.93 -34.30
C THR A 124 -10.19 -5.97 -34.97
N SER A 125 -11.28 -6.11 -34.19
CA SER A 125 -12.64 -6.26 -34.74
C SER A 125 -13.46 -4.98 -34.74
N ASN A 126 -13.15 -4.00 -33.90
CA ASN A 126 -13.90 -2.73 -33.76
C ASN A 126 -13.04 -1.68 -33.03
N ALA A 127 -13.34 -0.42 -33.29
CA ALA A 127 -12.81 0.68 -32.46
C ALA A 127 -13.31 0.56 -31.00
N CYS A 128 -12.55 1.08 -30.06
CA CYS A 128 -12.89 1.08 -28.64
C CYS A 128 -12.99 2.52 -28.13
N THR A 129 -14.00 2.80 -27.29
CA THR A 129 -14.07 4.01 -26.50
C THR A 129 -13.84 3.69 -25.03
N ALA A 130 -12.76 4.20 -24.45
CA ALA A 130 -12.42 4.08 -23.03
C ALA A 130 -12.78 5.37 -22.30
N THR A 131 -13.73 5.30 -21.37
CA THR A 131 -14.08 6.43 -20.51
C THR A 131 -13.17 6.44 -19.29
N LEU A 132 -12.50 7.56 -19.03
CA LEU A 132 -11.65 7.75 -17.86
C LEU A 132 -12.47 7.82 -16.56
N PRO A 133 -11.91 7.48 -15.40
CA PRO A 133 -12.58 7.70 -14.12
C PRO A 133 -12.69 9.20 -13.79
N ALA A 134 -13.49 9.57 -12.79
CA ALA A 134 -13.42 10.89 -12.19
C ALA A 134 -12.02 11.09 -11.58
N GLY A 135 -11.33 12.16 -12.04
CA GLY A 135 -9.91 12.34 -11.73
C GLY A 135 -9.64 12.95 -10.35
N THR A 136 -8.70 12.36 -9.65
CA THR A 136 -8.04 12.93 -8.47
C THR A 136 -6.58 13.20 -8.80
N ILE A 137 -5.99 14.30 -8.30
CA ILE A 137 -4.59 14.64 -8.61
C ILE A 137 -3.65 13.47 -8.36
N GLY A 138 -2.90 13.10 -9.41
CA GLY A 138 -1.95 11.97 -9.38
C GLY A 138 -2.56 10.63 -9.82
N ASP A 139 -3.85 10.54 -10.11
CA ASP A 139 -4.44 9.35 -10.73
C ASP A 139 -3.80 9.08 -12.09
N GLU A 140 -3.45 7.83 -12.36
CA GLU A 140 -2.86 7.38 -13.62
C GLU A 140 -3.72 6.28 -14.25
N VAL A 141 -3.82 6.29 -15.59
CA VAL A 141 -4.39 5.21 -16.39
C VAL A 141 -3.47 4.92 -17.57
N ASN A 142 -3.22 3.64 -17.82
CA ASN A 142 -2.28 3.18 -18.85
C ASN A 142 -3.02 2.43 -19.95
N PHE A 143 -2.63 2.64 -21.19
CA PHE A 143 -3.18 1.97 -22.37
C PHE A 143 -2.06 1.42 -23.26
N ILE A 144 -2.27 0.22 -23.79
CA ILE A 144 -1.38 -0.40 -24.78
C ILE A 144 -2.22 -0.96 -25.92
N ASP A 145 -1.83 -0.66 -27.16
CA ASP A 145 -2.36 -1.30 -28.35
C ASP A 145 -1.91 -2.76 -28.42
N TYR A 146 -2.82 -3.68 -28.05
CA TYR A 146 -2.53 -5.12 -27.99
C TYR A 146 -2.15 -5.73 -29.34
N ALA A 147 -2.92 -5.40 -30.37
CA ALA A 147 -2.81 -6.04 -31.68
C ALA A 147 -2.05 -5.21 -32.73
N GLY A 148 -1.73 -3.93 -32.45
CA GLY A 148 -1.18 -3.01 -33.42
C GLY A 148 -2.23 -2.56 -34.43
N THR A 149 -3.43 -2.24 -33.99
CA THR A 149 -4.57 -1.96 -34.88
C THR A 149 -5.24 -0.61 -34.62
N PHE A 150 -4.65 0.26 -33.77
CA PHE A 150 -5.21 1.58 -33.52
C PHE A 150 -5.20 2.50 -34.75
N ASP A 151 -4.34 2.24 -35.71
CA ASP A 151 -4.33 2.96 -37.03
C ASP A 151 -5.52 2.62 -37.92
N THR A 152 -6.08 1.41 -37.75
CA THR A 152 -7.22 0.91 -38.50
C THR A 152 -8.54 1.12 -37.79
N ASN A 153 -8.59 0.77 -36.50
CA ASN A 153 -9.71 0.92 -35.59
C ASN A 153 -9.22 1.68 -34.35
N ASN A 154 -9.46 2.96 -34.27
CA ASN A 154 -8.87 3.84 -33.28
C ASN A 154 -9.34 3.50 -31.85
N LEU A 155 -8.45 3.77 -30.87
CA LEU A 155 -8.86 3.97 -29.48
C LEU A 155 -9.31 5.43 -29.31
N THR A 156 -10.52 5.64 -28.81
CA THR A 156 -10.98 6.94 -28.31
C THR A 156 -10.93 6.93 -26.79
N VAL A 157 -10.25 7.90 -26.19
CA VAL A 157 -10.26 8.10 -24.74
C VAL A 157 -11.14 9.27 -24.41
N ALA A 158 -12.25 9.02 -23.73
CA ALA A 158 -13.23 10.02 -23.31
C ALA A 158 -13.01 10.42 -21.85
N ALA A 159 -13.08 11.70 -21.55
CA ALA A 159 -13.02 12.17 -20.17
C ALA A 159 -14.32 11.84 -19.40
N ASN A 160 -14.24 11.83 -18.07
CA ASN A 160 -15.40 11.65 -17.21
C ASN A 160 -16.24 12.95 -17.20
N GLY A 161 -17.49 12.86 -17.61
CA GLY A 161 -18.43 13.99 -17.56
C GLY A 161 -17.94 15.23 -18.34
N SER A 162 -17.64 16.31 -17.63
CA SER A 162 -17.12 17.57 -18.18
C SER A 162 -15.64 17.81 -17.90
N GLU A 163 -14.92 16.80 -17.45
CA GLU A 163 -13.47 16.87 -17.28
C GLU A 163 -12.78 17.07 -18.63
N LYS A 164 -11.51 17.37 -18.58
CA LYS A 164 -10.73 17.71 -19.76
C LYS A 164 -9.60 16.70 -20.00
N ILE A 165 -9.18 16.63 -21.25
CA ILE A 165 -7.92 16.01 -21.67
C ILE A 165 -7.11 17.09 -22.39
N HIS A 166 -5.88 17.39 -21.93
CA HIS A 166 -5.03 18.46 -22.47
C HIS A 166 -5.76 19.82 -22.56
N ALA A 167 -6.48 20.20 -21.49
CA ALA A 167 -7.28 21.41 -21.40
C ALA A 167 -8.48 21.49 -22.38
N SER A 168 -8.74 20.45 -23.20
CA SER A 168 -9.91 20.35 -24.08
C SER A 168 -10.99 19.45 -23.48
N THR A 169 -12.24 19.75 -23.81
CA THR A 169 -13.38 18.85 -23.56
C THR A 169 -13.60 17.83 -24.67
N ASP A 170 -12.77 17.86 -25.70
CA ASP A 170 -12.79 16.88 -26.77
C ASP A 170 -12.11 15.57 -26.34
N ASP A 171 -12.60 14.47 -26.85
CA ASP A 171 -12.01 13.15 -26.64
C ASP A 171 -10.65 13.02 -27.32
N LEU A 172 -9.74 12.26 -26.72
CA LEU A 172 -8.44 11.96 -27.31
C LEU A 172 -8.57 10.76 -28.25
N THR A 173 -8.34 10.97 -29.52
CA THR A 173 -8.26 9.87 -30.50
C THR A 173 -6.81 9.40 -30.66
N VAL A 174 -6.57 8.10 -30.48
CA VAL A 174 -5.29 7.45 -30.65
C VAL A 174 -5.35 6.55 -31.88
N ALA A 175 -4.65 6.96 -32.94
CA ALA A 175 -4.63 6.32 -34.27
C ALA A 175 -3.22 5.89 -34.67
N VAL A 176 -2.38 5.55 -33.73
CA VAL A 176 -0.99 5.14 -33.95
C VAL A 176 -0.84 3.67 -33.60
N GLU A 177 -0.38 2.88 -34.59
CA GLU A 177 -0.06 1.46 -34.39
C GLU A 177 0.96 1.27 -33.26
N ARG A 178 0.74 0.26 -32.43
CA ARG A 178 1.60 -0.10 -31.30
C ARG A 178 1.77 1.02 -30.25
N ALA A 179 0.82 1.95 -30.18
CA ALA A 179 0.87 2.98 -29.16
C ALA A 179 0.81 2.39 -27.74
N GLY A 180 1.62 2.94 -26.85
CA GLY A 180 1.56 2.73 -25.42
C GLY A 180 1.74 4.08 -24.72
N PHE A 181 0.84 4.44 -23.80
CA PHE A 181 0.88 5.73 -23.13
C PHE A 181 0.20 5.69 -21.77
N THR A 182 0.56 6.67 -20.96
CA THR A 182 -0.02 6.92 -19.64
C THR A 182 -0.69 8.28 -19.63
N LEU A 183 -1.91 8.36 -19.10
CA LEU A 183 -2.56 9.61 -18.76
C LEU A 183 -2.50 9.81 -17.24
N VAL A 184 -2.19 11.03 -16.80
CA VAL A 184 -2.18 11.44 -15.39
C VAL A 184 -3.12 12.62 -15.18
N PHE A 185 -3.98 12.55 -14.15
CA PHE A 185 -4.86 13.66 -13.81
C PHE A 185 -4.10 14.71 -12.99
N THR A 186 -4.30 15.98 -13.34
CA THR A 186 -3.66 17.11 -12.68
C THR A 186 -4.65 17.97 -11.90
N ASP A 187 -5.54 18.63 -12.58
CA ASP A 187 -6.55 19.55 -12.03
C ASP A 187 -7.73 19.76 -13.00
N SER A 188 -8.71 20.53 -12.61
CA SER A 188 -9.88 20.86 -13.46
C SER A 188 -9.56 21.78 -14.64
N THR A 189 -8.38 22.41 -14.68
CA THR A 189 -7.98 23.33 -15.75
C THR A 189 -7.38 22.56 -16.93
N GLN A 190 -6.43 21.70 -16.65
CA GLN A 190 -5.72 20.87 -17.64
C GLN A 190 -6.38 19.50 -17.82
N GLY A 191 -6.94 18.94 -16.74
CA GLY A 191 -7.52 17.60 -16.73
C GLY A 191 -6.45 16.51 -16.79
N TRP A 192 -6.65 15.56 -17.67
CA TRP A 192 -5.75 14.44 -17.93
C TRP A 192 -4.67 14.84 -18.93
N LEU A 193 -3.40 14.57 -18.59
CA LEU A 193 -2.24 14.86 -19.41
C LEU A 193 -1.48 13.59 -19.78
N LEU A 194 -0.90 13.53 -20.97
CA LEU A 194 0.05 12.47 -21.34
C LEU A 194 1.35 12.62 -20.53
N LYS A 195 1.70 11.58 -19.80
CA LYS A 195 2.94 11.48 -19.02
C LYS A 195 4.11 11.02 -19.89
N ASP A 196 3.87 10.02 -20.76
CA ASP A 196 4.86 9.43 -21.64
C ASP A 196 4.39 9.58 -23.10
N LYS A 197 5.34 9.89 -24.00
CA LYS A 197 5.13 10.03 -25.45
C LYS A 197 6.05 9.08 -26.21
#